data_6252f17d06b2768ec6c1ec56eecd847a
#
_entry.id   6252f17d06b2768ec6c1ec56eecd847a
#
_cell.length_a   1.000
_cell.length_b   1.000
_cell.length_c   1.000
_cell.angle_alpha   90.00
_cell.angle_beta   90.00
_cell.angle_gamma   90.00
#
_symmetry.space_group_name_H-M   'P 1'
#
loop_
_entity.id
_entity.type
_entity.pdbx_description
1 polymer ?
#
loop_
_entity_poly.entity_id
_entity_poly.type
_entity_poly.pdbx_seq_one_letter_code
_entity_poly.pdbx_strand_id
1 'polypeptide(L)'
;ILVSSGAIGIGIPVLGFEHKPNYLPYRQACAAVGQNILMGLYGKYFHDYGKTVAQLLMTKGDALNTKRYMHMKGALSALLELGVIPIINENDAVTVDEIKIGDNDTLSAIVASVAEADLLILLSDIEGLYDKDPHEFADAHLIHDVPHFTRELFNVAGGAGSARGTGGMYTKLLAAEICVHSGIDMVIAKSDVKEILQRIISGESIGTFFHAENVHPQMKRREIIIGSNVRGKIFIDKGCSEAILNKGSSLLAIGVTKI
;
A
#
# COMPACT_ATOMS: atom_id res chain seq x y z
N ILE A 1 -9.35 4.65 -9.35
CA ILE A 1 -8.91 3.29 -9.02
C ILE A 1 -9.32 3.00 -7.58
N LEU A 2 -9.83 1.81 -7.32
CA LEU A 2 -10.15 1.33 -5.98
C LEU A 2 -9.30 0.10 -5.67
N VAL A 3 -8.63 0.07 -4.50
CA VAL A 3 -7.99 -1.14 -3.98
C VAL A 3 -8.86 -1.68 -2.86
N SER A 4 -9.26 -2.93 -2.97
CA SER A 4 -10.21 -3.57 -2.06
C SER A 4 -9.57 -4.71 -1.29
N SER A 5 -10.25 -5.15 -0.25
CA SER A 5 -9.93 -6.35 0.52
C SER A 5 -11.21 -7.12 0.86
N GLY A 6 -11.10 -8.15 1.68
CA GLY A 6 -12.26 -8.85 2.24
C GLY A 6 -12.72 -10.09 1.47
N ALA A 7 -12.07 -10.44 0.35
CA ALA A 7 -12.46 -11.63 -0.43
C ALA A 7 -12.48 -12.91 0.42
N ILE A 8 -11.41 -13.17 1.19
CA ILE A 8 -11.37 -14.35 2.09
C ILE A 8 -12.52 -14.30 3.09
N GLY A 9 -12.75 -13.14 3.73
CA GLY A 9 -13.82 -12.95 4.72
C GLY A 9 -15.21 -13.26 4.17
N ILE A 10 -15.50 -12.84 2.94
CA ILE A 10 -16.76 -13.12 2.26
C ILE A 10 -16.90 -14.61 1.93
N GLY A 11 -15.81 -15.27 1.52
CA GLY A 11 -15.85 -16.68 1.15
C GLY A 11 -15.97 -17.66 2.31
N ILE A 12 -15.52 -17.28 3.52
CA ILE A 12 -15.57 -18.13 4.72
C ILE A 12 -16.98 -18.67 4.98
N PRO A 13 -18.01 -17.84 5.21
CA PRO A 13 -19.36 -18.32 5.49
C PRO A 13 -20.01 -19.03 4.29
N VAL A 14 -19.66 -18.62 3.07
CA VAL A 14 -20.21 -19.24 1.85
C VAL A 14 -19.77 -20.69 1.69
N LEU A 15 -18.55 -20.99 2.12
CA LEU A 15 -18.01 -22.36 2.12
C LEU A 15 -18.30 -23.13 3.42
N GLY A 16 -19.11 -22.57 4.33
CA GLY A 16 -19.53 -23.21 5.56
C GLY A 16 -18.47 -23.28 6.66
N PHE A 17 -17.45 -22.43 6.60
CA PHE A 17 -16.48 -22.32 7.69
C PHE A 17 -16.99 -21.36 8.76
N GLU A 18 -16.82 -21.69 10.03
CA GLU A 18 -17.13 -20.81 11.17
C GLU A 18 -16.03 -19.77 11.40
N HIS A 19 -14.78 -20.15 11.10
CA HIS A 19 -13.61 -19.31 11.30
C HIS A 19 -12.66 -19.38 10.08
N LYS A 20 -11.74 -18.45 10.01
CA LYS A 20 -10.70 -18.41 8.95
C LYS A 20 -9.88 -19.70 8.99
N PRO A 21 -9.87 -20.49 7.90
CA PRO A 21 -9.12 -21.75 7.86
C PRO A 21 -7.61 -21.52 8.03
N ASN A 22 -6.94 -22.39 8.80
CA ASN A 22 -5.48 -22.37 8.91
C ASN A 22 -4.79 -23.00 7.68
N TYR A 23 -5.45 -23.94 7.01
CA TYR A 23 -4.94 -24.64 5.84
C TYR A 23 -4.98 -23.73 4.62
N LEU A 24 -3.79 -23.46 4.02
CA LEU A 24 -3.62 -22.50 2.91
C LEU A 24 -4.58 -22.76 1.74
N PRO A 25 -4.74 -24.00 1.19
CA PRO A 25 -5.67 -24.23 0.09
C PRO A 25 -7.12 -23.87 0.41
N TYR A 26 -7.57 -24.00 1.65
CA TYR A 26 -8.91 -23.56 2.04
C TYR A 26 -9.03 -22.05 2.10
N ARG A 27 -7.98 -21.33 2.53
CA ARG A 27 -7.95 -19.87 2.45
C ARG A 27 -7.99 -19.38 0.99
N GLN A 28 -7.23 -20.04 0.11
CA GLN A 28 -7.24 -19.76 -1.32
C GLN A 28 -8.61 -20.02 -1.96
N ALA A 29 -9.29 -21.11 -1.59
CA ALA A 29 -10.65 -21.39 -2.02
C ALA A 29 -11.65 -20.33 -1.51
N CYS A 30 -11.54 -19.91 -0.24
CA CYS A 30 -12.35 -18.81 0.30
C CYS A 30 -12.12 -17.52 -0.48
N ALA A 31 -10.87 -17.18 -0.80
CA ALA A 31 -10.53 -16.01 -1.59
C ALA A 31 -11.17 -16.07 -2.99
N ALA A 32 -11.07 -17.20 -3.68
CA ALA A 32 -11.62 -17.38 -5.03
C ALA A 32 -13.15 -17.22 -5.05
N VAL A 33 -13.85 -17.83 -4.11
CA VAL A 33 -15.32 -17.72 -3.99
C VAL A 33 -15.71 -16.29 -3.60
N GLY A 34 -15.07 -15.73 -2.58
CA GLY A 34 -15.42 -14.42 -2.06
C GLY A 34 -15.07 -13.28 -3.02
N GLN A 35 -13.99 -13.40 -3.80
CA GLN A 35 -13.62 -12.40 -4.81
C GLN A 35 -14.70 -12.25 -5.88
N ASN A 36 -15.31 -13.35 -6.32
CA ASN A 36 -16.41 -13.30 -7.29
C ASN A 36 -17.61 -12.54 -6.72
N ILE A 37 -17.98 -12.79 -5.46
CA ILE A 37 -19.09 -12.12 -4.79
C ILE A 37 -18.77 -10.62 -4.58
N LEU A 38 -17.55 -10.32 -4.15
CA LEU A 38 -17.08 -8.96 -3.94
C LEU A 38 -17.21 -8.12 -5.22
N MET A 39 -16.78 -8.68 -6.36
CA MET A 39 -16.91 -8.01 -7.66
C MET A 39 -18.36 -7.84 -8.08
N GLY A 40 -19.23 -8.80 -7.79
CA GLY A 40 -20.67 -8.67 -8.01
C GLY A 40 -21.29 -7.51 -7.23
N LEU A 41 -20.86 -7.31 -5.97
CA LEU A 41 -21.30 -6.18 -5.15
C LEU A 41 -20.83 -4.84 -5.73
N TYR A 42 -19.56 -4.72 -6.08
CA TYR A 42 -19.05 -3.50 -6.72
C TYR A 42 -19.75 -3.23 -8.05
N GLY A 43 -19.91 -4.26 -8.89
CA GLY A 43 -20.64 -4.13 -10.16
C GLY A 43 -22.04 -3.57 -9.97
N LYS A 44 -22.77 -4.10 -8.98
CA LYS A 44 -24.13 -3.62 -8.64
C LYS A 44 -24.12 -2.15 -8.20
N TYR A 45 -23.25 -1.79 -7.22
CA TYR A 45 -23.23 -0.43 -6.67
C TYR A 45 -22.83 0.62 -7.71
N PHE A 46 -21.81 0.34 -8.53
CA PHE A 46 -21.36 1.27 -9.55
C PHE A 46 -22.31 1.35 -10.76
N HIS A 47 -23.05 0.27 -11.05
CA HIS A 47 -24.07 0.26 -12.11
C HIS A 47 -25.16 1.30 -11.88
N ASP A 48 -25.58 1.52 -10.63
CA ASP A 48 -26.61 2.52 -10.28
C ASP A 48 -26.18 3.96 -10.63
N TYR A 49 -24.86 4.18 -10.77
CA TYR A 49 -24.27 5.44 -11.22
C TYR A 49 -23.82 5.43 -12.69
N GLY A 50 -24.25 4.43 -13.46
CA GLY A 50 -23.85 4.28 -14.88
C GLY A 50 -22.36 4.04 -15.09
N LYS A 51 -21.66 3.47 -14.09
CA LYS A 51 -20.22 3.21 -14.16
C LYS A 51 -19.94 1.72 -14.33
N THR A 52 -19.00 1.42 -15.21
CA THR A 52 -18.46 0.07 -15.40
C THR A 52 -17.26 -0.14 -14.50
N VAL A 53 -17.16 -1.30 -13.87
CA VAL A 53 -16.00 -1.71 -13.08
C VAL A 53 -15.24 -2.83 -13.78
N ALA A 54 -13.93 -2.90 -13.55
CA ALA A 54 -13.08 -3.99 -14.02
C ALA A 54 -12.28 -4.56 -12.87
N GLN A 55 -12.11 -5.90 -12.83
CA GLN A 55 -11.26 -6.56 -11.86
C GLN A 55 -9.83 -6.66 -12.36
N LEU A 56 -8.87 -6.33 -11.49
CA LEU A 56 -7.46 -6.64 -11.66
C LEU A 56 -6.96 -7.32 -10.37
N LEU A 57 -6.37 -8.50 -10.52
CA LEU A 57 -5.74 -9.21 -9.42
C LEU A 57 -4.24 -9.22 -9.60
N MET A 58 -3.50 -8.88 -8.55
CA MET A 58 -2.04 -8.81 -8.62
C MET A 58 -1.38 -9.43 -7.39
N THR A 59 -0.13 -9.83 -7.57
CA THR A 59 0.74 -10.27 -6.50
C THR A 59 1.95 -9.33 -6.38
N LYS A 60 2.67 -9.40 -5.28
CA LYS A 60 3.96 -8.70 -5.12
C LYS A 60 4.94 -9.05 -6.25
N GLY A 61 4.96 -10.31 -6.68
CA GLY A 61 5.80 -10.77 -7.78
C GLY A 61 5.48 -10.09 -9.11
N ASP A 62 4.23 -9.73 -9.34
CA ASP A 62 3.82 -9.01 -10.56
C ASP A 62 4.35 -7.57 -10.56
N ALA A 63 4.32 -6.91 -9.40
CA ALA A 63 4.86 -5.57 -9.25
C ALA A 63 6.40 -5.51 -9.39
N LEU A 64 7.10 -6.56 -8.96
CA LEU A 64 8.57 -6.67 -9.04
C LEU A 64 9.08 -7.08 -10.43
N ASN A 65 8.24 -7.69 -11.25
CA ASN A 65 8.60 -8.10 -12.60
C ASN A 65 8.37 -6.96 -13.59
N THR A 66 9.43 -6.39 -14.14
CA THR A 66 9.36 -5.23 -15.05
C THR A 66 8.37 -5.43 -16.20
N LYS A 67 8.35 -6.63 -16.82
CA LYS A 67 7.45 -6.91 -17.93
C LYS A 67 5.98 -6.93 -17.49
N ARG A 68 5.69 -7.61 -16.37
CA ARG A 68 4.32 -7.67 -15.82
C ARG A 68 3.86 -6.30 -15.33
N TYR A 69 4.76 -5.55 -14.69
CA TYR A 69 4.52 -4.16 -14.30
C TYR A 69 4.09 -3.30 -15.49
N MET A 70 4.82 -3.36 -16.62
CA MET A 70 4.48 -2.59 -17.84
C MET A 70 3.14 -3.01 -18.44
N HIS A 71 2.83 -4.30 -18.46
CA HIS A 71 1.52 -4.77 -18.93
C HIS A 71 0.38 -4.30 -18.03
N MET A 72 0.58 -4.33 -16.72
CA MET A 72 -0.40 -3.89 -15.74
C MET A 72 -0.63 -2.37 -15.85
N LYS A 73 0.44 -1.57 -15.98
CA LYS A 73 0.34 -0.14 -16.23
C LYS A 73 -0.46 0.16 -17.50
N GLY A 74 -0.17 -0.55 -18.60
CA GLY A 74 -0.90 -0.40 -19.85
C GLY A 74 -2.39 -0.75 -19.72
N ALA A 75 -2.71 -1.83 -19.00
CA ALA A 75 -4.10 -2.21 -18.75
C ALA A 75 -4.84 -1.18 -17.88
N LEU A 76 -4.20 -0.66 -16.82
CA LEU A 76 -4.76 0.40 -15.98
C LEU A 76 -5.04 1.68 -16.77
N SER A 77 -4.06 2.15 -17.57
CA SER A 77 -4.22 3.34 -18.40
C SER A 77 -5.39 3.17 -19.38
N ALA A 78 -5.46 2.04 -20.08
CA ALA A 78 -6.54 1.77 -21.02
C ALA A 78 -7.93 1.74 -20.35
N LEU A 79 -8.05 1.13 -19.16
CA LEU A 79 -9.31 1.13 -18.41
C LEU A 79 -9.74 2.53 -18.02
N LEU A 80 -8.82 3.36 -17.56
CA LEU A 80 -9.09 4.76 -17.18
C LEU A 80 -9.49 5.60 -18.38
N GLU A 81 -8.80 5.45 -19.54
CA GLU A 81 -9.16 6.12 -20.78
C GLU A 81 -10.57 5.75 -21.27
N LEU A 82 -10.98 4.49 -21.06
CA LEU A 82 -12.33 4.01 -21.39
C LEU A 82 -13.39 4.41 -20.34
N GLY A 83 -13.01 5.15 -19.29
CA GLY A 83 -13.93 5.55 -18.21
C GLY A 83 -14.38 4.41 -17.30
N VAL A 84 -13.67 3.28 -17.33
CA VAL A 84 -13.91 2.12 -16.46
C VAL A 84 -13.19 2.30 -15.14
N ILE A 85 -13.81 1.88 -14.04
CA ILE A 85 -13.23 1.95 -12.70
C ILE A 85 -12.50 0.64 -12.39
N PRO A 86 -11.15 0.62 -12.33
CA PRO A 86 -10.42 -0.56 -11.92
C PRO A 86 -10.62 -0.84 -10.43
N ILE A 87 -11.02 -2.07 -10.10
CA ILE A 87 -11.07 -2.62 -8.74
C ILE A 87 -9.94 -3.63 -8.61
N ILE A 88 -8.99 -3.33 -7.73
CA ILE A 88 -7.77 -4.12 -7.57
C ILE A 88 -7.79 -4.83 -6.23
N ASN A 89 -7.35 -6.09 -6.21
CA ASN A 89 -7.13 -6.85 -4.98
C ASN A 89 -5.89 -7.74 -5.14
N GLU A 90 -5.40 -8.27 -4.02
CA GLU A 90 -4.38 -9.31 -4.05
C GLU A 90 -4.95 -10.58 -4.69
N ASN A 91 -4.13 -11.28 -5.48
CA ASN A 91 -4.47 -12.59 -6.02
C ASN A 91 -4.22 -13.68 -4.98
N ASP A 92 -5.03 -13.66 -3.93
CA ASP A 92 -4.93 -14.60 -2.81
C ASP A 92 -5.09 -16.08 -3.25
N ALA A 93 -5.65 -16.35 -4.41
CA ALA A 93 -5.82 -17.71 -4.93
C ALA A 93 -4.50 -18.37 -5.34
N VAL A 94 -3.47 -17.58 -5.65
CA VAL A 94 -2.14 -18.06 -6.08
C VAL A 94 -1.01 -17.56 -5.20
N THR A 95 -1.28 -16.66 -4.26
CA THR A 95 -0.27 -16.12 -3.34
C THR A 95 0.08 -17.14 -2.28
N VAL A 96 1.39 -17.37 -2.07
CA VAL A 96 1.91 -18.18 -0.96
C VAL A 96 2.30 -17.28 0.20
N ASP A 97 2.19 -17.77 1.44
CA ASP A 97 2.42 -16.97 2.66
C ASP A 97 3.79 -16.28 2.71
N GLU A 98 4.80 -16.86 2.07
CA GLU A 98 6.18 -16.34 2.01
C GLU A 98 6.33 -15.12 1.07
N ILE A 99 5.38 -14.91 0.14
CA ILE A 99 5.43 -13.87 -0.90
C ILE A 99 4.28 -12.86 -0.71
N LYS A 100 3.53 -12.98 0.35
CA LYS A 100 2.37 -12.14 0.62
C LYS A 100 2.77 -10.66 0.71
N ILE A 101 2.00 -9.77 0.10
CA ILE A 101 2.17 -8.32 0.28
C ILE A 101 1.90 -7.93 1.75
N GLY A 102 1.41 -8.85 2.54
CA GLY A 102 1.17 -8.70 3.98
C GLY A 102 -0.14 -7.97 4.29
N ASP A 103 -0.49 -6.95 3.49
CA ASP A 103 -1.64 -6.10 3.73
C ASP A 103 -1.99 -5.33 2.45
N ASN A 104 -3.27 -5.02 2.24
CA ASN A 104 -3.74 -4.22 1.11
C ASN A 104 -3.32 -2.74 1.19
N ASP A 105 -2.85 -2.27 2.35
CA ASP A 105 -2.25 -0.94 2.48
C ASP A 105 -1.02 -0.83 1.58
N THR A 106 -0.06 -1.76 1.72
CA THR A 106 1.13 -1.83 0.86
C THR A 106 0.76 -2.07 -0.62
N LEU A 107 -0.23 -2.93 -0.88
CA LEU A 107 -0.75 -3.14 -2.24
C LEU A 107 -1.26 -1.84 -2.84
N SER A 108 -2.01 -1.04 -2.08
CA SER A 108 -2.57 0.23 -2.56
C SER A 108 -1.48 1.24 -2.93
N ALA A 109 -0.40 1.31 -2.16
CA ALA A 109 0.75 2.16 -2.47
C ALA A 109 1.49 1.71 -3.75
N ILE A 110 1.65 0.39 -3.92
CA ILE A 110 2.21 -0.18 -5.16
C ILE A 110 1.32 0.18 -6.36
N VAL A 111 0.01 -0.01 -6.23
CA VAL A 111 -0.96 0.35 -7.29
C VAL A 111 -0.91 1.84 -7.60
N ALA A 112 -0.87 2.70 -6.59
CA ALA A 112 -0.74 4.14 -6.77
C ALA A 112 0.53 4.50 -7.56
N SER A 113 1.67 3.83 -7.26
CA SER A 113 2.91 4.01 -8.02
C SER A 113 2.81 3.51 -9.46
N VAL A 114 2.16 2.35 -9.72
CA VAL A 114 1.94 1.81 -11.08
C VAL A 114 1.06 2.73 -11.90
N ALA A 115 0.01 3.26 -11.27
CA ALA A 115 -0.96 4.16 -11.90
C ALA A 115 -0.45 5.60 -12.04
N GLU A 116 0.73 5.92 -11.49
CA GLU A 116 1.26 7.30 -11.42
C GLU A 116 0.23 8.26 -10.82
N ALA A 117 -0.40 7.83 -9.70
CA ALA A 117 -1.41 8.62 -9.02
C ALA A 117 -0.79 9.86 -8.35
N ASP A 118 -1.58 10.91 -8.22
CA ASP A 118 -1.19 12.13 -7.49
C ASP A 118 -1.43 11.97 -5.99
N LEU A 119 -2.46 11.19 -5.61
CA LEU A 119 -2.90 11.01 -4.23
C LEU A 119 -3.36 9.58 -3.97
N LEU A 120 -2.92 9.00 -2.87
CA LEU A 120 -3.49 7.79 -2.28
C LEU A 120 -4.31 8.15 -1.04
N ILE A 121 -5.59 7.80 -1.01
CA ILE A 121 -6.42 7.88 0.20
C ILE A 121 -6.59 6.48 0.76
N LEU A 122 -6.09 6.26 1.97
CA LEU A 122 -6.17 5.00 2.69
C LEU A 122 -7.24 5.13 3.78
N LEU A 123 -8.36 4.46 3.56
CA LEU A 123 -9.47 4.43 4.51
C LEU A 123 -9.31 3.28 5.49
N SER A 124 -9.42 3.59 6.79
CA SER A 124 -9.19 2.66 7.88
C SER A 124 -10.27 2.79 8.96
N ASP A 125 -10.15 1.98 10.00
CA ASP A 125 -10.94 2.07 11.25
C ASP A 125 -10.39 3.11 12.22
N ILE A 126 -9.19 3.64 11.96
CA ILE A 126 -8.54 4.67 12.78
C ILE A 126 -8.57 6.04 12.09
N GLU A 127 -8.50 7.11 12.88
CA GLU A 127 -8.58 8.49 12.36
C GLU A 127 -7.32 8.90 11.58
N GLY A 128 -6.15 8.37 11.94
CA GLY A 128 -4.86 8.68 11.32
C GLY A 128 -3.70 8.24 12.20
N LEU A 129 -2.53 8.85 12.01
CA LEU A 129 -1.33 8.62 12.82
C LEU A 129 -1.40 9.48 14.09
N TYR A 130 -1.18 8.87 15.25
CA TYR A 130 -1.07 9.55 16.54
C TYR A 130 0.38 9.64 16.98
N ASP A 131 0.71 10.58 17.86
CA ASP A 131 2.04 10.74 18.47
C ASP A 131 2.40 9.62 19.45
N LYS A 132 1.39 8.85 19.91
CA LYS A 132 1.50 7.65 20.76
C LYS A 132 0.21 6.83 20.63
N ASP A 133 0.21 5.60 21.17
CA ASP A 133 -0.95 4.72 21.05
C ASP A 133 -2.18 5.30 21.78
N PRO A 134 -3.26 5.68 21.07
CA PRO A 134 -4.45 6.25 21.71
C PRO A 134 -5.24 5.24 22.57
N HIS A 135 -4.97 3.93 22.45
CA HIS A 135 -5.56 2.90 23.30
C HIS A 135 -4.88 2.80 24.67
N GLU A 136 -3.59 3.21 24.74
CA GLU A 136 -2.80 3.18 25.96
C GLU A 136 -2.71 4.56 26.64
N PHE A 137 -2.76 5.63 25.85
CA PHE A 137 -2.54 7.00 26.31
C PHE A 137 -3.73 7.90 25.96
N ALA A 138 -4.47 8.34 27.00
CA ALA A 138 -5.64 9.22 26.83
C ALA A 138 -5.27 10.63 26.31
N ASP A 139 -4.00 11.02 26.41
CA ASP A 139 -3.42 12.28 25.93
C ASP A 139 -2.68 12.10 24.60
N ALA A 140 -3.02 11.08 23.82
CA ALA A 140 -2.52 10.91 22.46
C ALA A 140 -3.13 11.96 21.52
N HIS A 141 -2.30 12.57 20.67
CA HIS A 141 -2.72 13.60 19.74
C HIS A 141 -2.58 13.08 18.30
N LEU A 142 -3.61 13.34 17.49
CA LEU A 142 -3.60 13.04 16.07
C LEU A 142 -2.61 13.96 15.35
N ILE A 143 -1.72 13.38 14.55
CA ILE A 143 -0.78 14.11 13.67
C ILE A 143 -1.51 14.37 12.35
N HIS A 144 -1.89 15.61 12.12
CA HIS A 144 -2.64 15.96 10.89
C HIS A 144 -1.76 16.10 9.67
N ASP A 145 -0.50 16.49 9.83
CA ASP A 145 0.40 16.84 8.74
C ASP A 145 1.80 16.26 8.96
N VAL A 146 2.33 15.57 7.96
CA VAL A 146 3.67 14.98 7.92
C VAL A 146 4.41 15.51 6.69
N PRO A 147 5.07 16.68 6.79
CA PRO A 147 5.74 17.31 5.65
C PRO A 147 6.97 16.54 5.16
N HIS A 148 7.60 15.76 6.04
CA HIS A 148 8.74 14.91 5.72
C HIS A 148 8.60 13.56 6.37
N PHE A 149 8.64 12.50 5.56
CA PHE A 149 8.61 11.14 6.07
C PHE A 149 9.97 10.75 6.67
N THR A 150 9.98 10.33 7.93
CA THR A 150 11.18 9.81 8.58
C THR A 150 10.90 8.43 9.16
N ARG A 151 11.93 7.58 9.21
CA ARG A 151 11.79 6.24 9.81
C ARG A 151 11.49 6.24 11.30
N GLU A 152 11.68 7.36 11.97
CA GLU A 152 11.31 7.55 13.37
C GLU A 152 9.80 7.42 13.60
N LEU A 153 8.98 7.71 12.57
CA LEU A 153 7.53 7.51 12.61
C LEU A 153 7.13 6.06 12.92
N PHE A 154 7.96 5.07 12.52
CA PHE A 154 7.72 3.68 12.88
C PHE A 154 7.84 3.40 14.38
N ASN A 155 8.62 4.19 15.13
CA ASN A 155 8.72 4.07 16.58
C ASN A 155 7.43 4.49 17.25
N VAL A 156 6.76 5.51 16.72
CA VAL A 156 5.46 6.01 17.19
C VAL A 156 4.36 4.95 16.97
N ALA A 157 4.45 4.18 15.90
CA ALA A 157 3.52 3.09 15.58
C ALA A 157 3.73 1.80 16.41
N GLY A 158 4.55 1.84 17.47
CA GLY A 158 4.82 0.69 18.35
C GLY A 158 6.03 -0.16 17.96
N GLY A 159 6.85 0.27 17.00
CA GLY A 159 8.10 -0.39 16.59
C GLY A 159 7.93 -1.77 15.92
N ALA A 160 8.92 -2.18 15.14
CA ALA A 160 9.01 -3.55 14.63
C ALA A 160 9.37 -4.50 15.77
N GLY A 161 8.42 -5.18 16.35
CA GLY A 161 8.66 -6.17 17.42
C GLY A 161 7.72 -6.11 18.61
N SER A 162 6.82 -5.14 18.72
CA SER A 162 5.73 -5.24 19.67
C SER A 162 4.77 -6.35 19.25
N ALA A 163 4.39 -7.22 20.18
CA ALA A 163 3.40 -8.29 19.91
C ALA A 163 2.03 -7.75 19.41
N ARG A 164 1.83 -6.43 19.45
CA ARG A 164 0.68 -5.67 18.96
C ARG A 164 0.98 -4.87 17.69
N GLY A 165 2.26 -4.68 17.31
CA GLY A 165 2.68 -3.88 16.13
C GLY A 165 2.64 -4.62 14.79
N THR A 166 2.08 -5.82 14.71
CA THR A 166 1.99 -6.63 13.48
C THR A 166 0.77 -6.35 12.62
N GLY A 167 -0.05 -5.36 12.98
CA GLY A 167 -1.24 -5.01 12.20
C GLY A 167 -1.48 -3.51 12.22
N GLY A 168 -2.04 -2.99 11.19
CA GLY A 168 -2.67 -1.70 11.17
C GLY A 168 -1.71 -0.53 10.87
N MET A 169 -1.14 0.15 11.86
CA MET A 169 -0.37 1.38 11.63
C MET A 169 0.97 1.15 10.95
N TYR A 170 1.69 0.07 11.29
CA TYR A 170 2.98 -0.25 10.66
C TYR A 170 2.86 -0.43 9.13
N THR A 171 1.84 -1.17 8.67
CA THR A 171 1.59 -1.38 7.23
C THR A 171 1.17 -0.11 6.51
N LYS A 172 0.44 0.77 7.21
CA LYS A 172 0.06 2.10 6.71
C LYS A 172 1.27 3.01 6.55
N LEU A 173 2.22 2.97 7.49
CA LEU A 173 3.48 3.70 7.36
C LEU A 173 4.38 3.15 6.26
N LEU A 174 4.40 1.82 6.04
CA LEU A 174 5.07 1.25 4.86
C LEU A 174 4.45 1.75 3.56
N ALA A 175 3.13 1.83 3.50
CA ALA A 175 2.43 2.40 2.35
C ALA A 175 2.78 3.88 2.15
N ALA A 176 2.84 4.66 3.24
CA ALA A 176 3.23 6.07 3.21
C ALA A 176 4.69 6.23 2.73
N GLU A 177 5.63 5.40 3.23
CA GLU A 177 7.02 5.41 2.77
C GLU A 177 7.10 5.19 1.24
N ILE A 178 6.36 4.22 0.71
CA ILE A 178 6.31 3.94 -0.73
C ILE A 178 5.74 5.14 -1.51
N CYS A 179 4.62 5.70 -1.07
CA CYS A 179 3.97 6.82 -1.74
C CYS A 179 4.87 8.07 -1.77
N VAL A 180 5.33 8.52 -0.62
CA VAL A 180 6.15 9.72 -0.46
C VAL A 180 7.40 9.65 -1.33
N HIS A 181 8.14 8.53 -1.28
CA HIS A 181 9.33 8.32 -2.10
C HIS A 181 9.01 8.08 -3.60
N SER A 182 7.76 7.81 -3.94
CA SER A 182 7.29 7.73 -5.34
C SER A 182 6.77 9.06 -5.88
N GLY A 183 6.79 10.13 -5.07
CA GLY A 183 6.25 11.43 -5.43
C GLY A 183 4.72 11.49 -5.39
N ILE A 184 4.10 10.71 -4.52
CA ILE A 184 2.65 10.59 -4.36
C ILE A 184 2.28 11.07 -2.96
N ASP A 185 1.35 12.01 -2.86
CA ASP A 185 0.76 12.37 -1.57
C ASP A 185 -0.09 11.22 -1.02
N MET A 186 -0.16 11.11 0.31
CA MET A 186 -0.99 10.08 0.93
C MET A 186 -1.79 10.63 2.10
N VAL A 187 -3.04 10.18 2.23
CA VAL A 187 -3.90 10.45 3.39
C VAL A 187 -4.29 9.15 4.06
N ILE A 188 -4.16 9.10 5.38
CA ILE A 188 -4.80 8.07 6.22
C ILE A 188 -6.00 8.72 6.91
N ALA A 189 -7.20 8.16 6.75
CA ALA A 189 -8.41 8.70 7.35
C ALA A 189 -9.39 7.59 7.76
N LYS A 190 -10.30 7.92 8.68
CA LYS A 190 -11.32 7.01 9.13
C LYS A 190 -12.43 6.83 8.10
N SER A 191 -12.80 5.59 7.83
CA SER A 191 -13.73 5.24 6.75
C SER A 191 -15.20 5.58 7.03
N ASP A 192 -15.60 5.72 8.31
CA ASP A 192 -16.98 5.97 8.72
C ASP A 192 -17.36 7.46 8.73
N VAL A 193 -16.42 8.34 8.39
CA VAL A 193 -16.69 9.78 8.25
C VAL A 193 -17.53 10.03 7.00
N LYS A 194 -18.67 10.72 7.17
CA LYS A 194 -19.56 11.03 6.06
C LYS A 194 -18.87 11.86 4.99
N GLU A 195 -19.03 11.45 3.72
CA GLU A 195 -18.49 12.16 2.55
C GLU A 195 -16.95 12.31 2.59
N ILE A 196 -16.26 11.39 3.25
CA ILE A 196 -14.83 11.49 3.55
C ILE A 196 -13.98 11.78 2.31
N LEU A 197 -14.23 11.09 1.19
CA LEU A 197 -13.47 11.30 -0.04
C LEU A 197 -13.64 12.71 -0.61
N GLN A 198 -14.87 13.23 -0.63
CA GLN A 198 -15.17 14.57 -1.13
C GLN A 198 -14.51 15.63 -0.26
N ARG A 199 -14.56 15.46 1.07
CA ARG A 199 -13.99 16.38 2.05
C ARG A 199 -12.46 16.43 1.92
N ILE A 200 -11.79 15.28 1.80
CA ILE A 200 -10.32 15.21 1.59
C ILE A 200 -9.95 15.89 0.26
N ILE A 201 -10.66 15.58 -0.83
CA ILE A 201 -10.37 16.16 -2.16
C ILE A 201 -10.63 17.67 -2.18
N SER A 202 -11.57 18.19 -1.38
CA SER A 202 -11.81 19.64 -1.23
C SER A 202 -10.76 20.35 -0.38
N GLY A 203 -9.77 19.62 0.17
CA GLY A 203 -8.68 20.19 0.97
C GLY A 203 -8.98 20.33 2.46
N GLU A 204 -10.03 19.65 2.97
CA GLU A 204 -10.30 19.63 4.40
C GLU A 204 -9.25 18.80 5.13
N SER A 205 -8.70 19.33 6.22
CA SER A 205 -7.71 18.64 7.04
C SER A 205 -8.36 17.54 7.89
N ILE A 206 -8.48 16.34 7.30
CA ILE A 206 -9.04 15.16 7.96
C ILE A 206 -8.00 14.04 7.92
N GLY A 207 -7.80 13.41 9.07
CA GLY A 207 -6.81 12.34 9.19
C GLY A 207 -5.38 12.85 9.22
N THR A 208 -4.46 12.07 8.65
CA THR A 208 -3.04 12.40 8.54
C THR A 208 -2.63 12.50 7.07
N PHE A 209 -2.10 13.64 6.68
CA PHE A 209 -1.58 13.91 5.34
C PHE A 209 -0.07 13.74 5.32
N PHE A 210 0.44 12.94 4.39
CA PHE A 210 1.87 12.72 4.13
C PHE A 210 2.21 13.37 2.79
N HIS A 211 3.15 14.33 2.81
CA HIS A 211 3.57 15.05 1.62
C HIS A 211 4.55 14.24 0.79
N ALA A 212 4.33 14.25 -0.51
CA ALA A 212 5.25 13.68 -1.48
C ALA A 212 6.62 14.36 -1.42
N GLU A 213 7.69 13.59 -1.53
CA GLU A 213 9.01 14.17 -1.74
C GLU A 213 9.15 14.67 -3.18
N ASN A 214 9.82 15.83 -3.37
CA ASN A 214 10.14 16.38 -4.67
C ASN A 214 11.22 15.56 -5.40
N VAL A 215 10.96 14.30 -5.62
CA VAL A 215 11.86 13.39 -6.31
C VAL A 215 11.15 12.84 -7.54
N HIS A 216 11.65 13.16 -8.73
CA HIS A 216 11.29 12.40 -9.93
C HIS A 216 11.98 11.05 -9.87
N PRO A 217 11.31 9.95 -9.46
CA PRO A 217 11.96 8.67 -9.36
C PRO A 217 12.24 8.15 -10.76
N GLN A 218 13.51 7.97 -11.08
CA GLN A 218 13.86 7.15 -12.22
C GLN A 218 13.28 5.73 -12.00
N MET A 219 12.86 5.06 -13.07
CA MET A 219 12.19 3.75 -13.01
C MET A 219 12.93 2.71 -12.14
N LYS A 220 14.27 2.71 -12.13
CA LYS A 220 15.13 1.90 -11.25
C LYS A 220 14.93 2.16 -9.75
N ARG A 221 14.60 3.39 -9.37
CA ARG A 221 14.37 3.77 -7.97
C ARG A 221 13.04 3.20 -7.46
N ARG A 222 12.01 3.15 -8.31
CA ARG A 222 10.72 2.53 -8.00
C ARG A 222 10.85 1.03 -7.75
N GLU A 223 11.65 0.32 -8.57
CA GLU A 223 11.94 -1.11 -8.39
C GLU A 223 12.61 -1.39 -7.03
N ILE A 224 13.53 -0.51 -6.60
CA ILE A 224 14.21 -0.63 -5.32
C ILE A 224 13.25 -0.41 -4.15
N ILE A 225 12.36 0.58 -4.22
CA ILE A 225 11.40 0.90 -3.15
C ILE A 225 10.38 -0.23 -2.99
N ILE A 226 9.82 -0.72 -4.09
CA ILE A 226 8.80 -1.79 -4.09
C ILE A 226 9.42 -3.15 -3.72
N GLY A 227 10.72 -3.36 -4.05
CA GLY A 227 11.42 -4.64 -3.93
C GLY A 227 12.24 -4.86 -2.65
N SER A 228 12.46 -3.84 -1.84
CA SER A 228 13.43 -3.90 -0.75
C SER A 228 12.95 -4.62 0.51
N ASN A 229 13.02 -5.95 0.49
CA ASN A 229 13.32 -6.66 1.73
C ASN A 229 14.80 -6.40 2.05
N VAL A 230 15.10 -5.61 3.08
CA VAL A 230 16.48 -5.38 3.55
C VAL A 230 17.08 -6.73 3.94
N ARG A 231 18.00 -7.24 3.14
CA ARG A 231 18.66 -8.54 3.37
C ARG A 231 19.98 -8.44 4.14
N GLY A 232 20.47 -7.21 4.34
CA GLY A 232 21.74 -6.96 5.02
C GLY A 232 22.12 -5.49 5.05
N LYS A 233 23.28 -5.19 5.62
CA LYS A 233 23.87 -3.84 5.70
C LYS A 233 25.19 -3.85 4.95
N ILE A 234 25.39 -2.87 4.09
CA ILE A 234 26.68 -2.62 3.41
C ILE A 234 27.24 -1.33 3.99
N PHE A 235 28.47 -1.39 4.48
CA PHE A 235 29.19 -0.20 4.97
C PHE A 235 30.02 0.35 3.82
N ILE A 236 29.96 1.67 3.62
CA ILE A 236 30.66 2.37 2.54
C ILE A 236 31.56 3.45 3.10
N ASP A 237 32.63 3.80 2.38
CA ASP A 237 33.49 4.92 2.74
C ASP A 237 32.82 6.28 2.49
N LYS A 238 33.46 7.36 3.01
CA LYS A 238 32.92 8.71 2.91
C LYS A 238 32.84 9.21 1.45
N GLY A 239 33.81 8.88 0.62
CA GLY A 239 33.83 9.28 -0.80
C GLY A 239 32.71 8.61 -1.59
N CYS A 240 32.45 7.33 -1.33
CA CYS A 240 31.33 6.60 -1.90
C CYS A 240 29.99 7.15 -1.43
N SER A 241 29.85 7.49 -0.14
CA SER A 241 28.65 8.12 0.41
C SER A 241 28.37 9.47 -0.27
N GLU A 242 29.34 10.35 -0.40
CA GLU A 242 29.22 11.63 -1.07
C GLU A 242 28.85 11.48 -2.56
N ALA A 243 29.44 10.51 -3.25
CA ALA A 243 29.13 10.24 -4.66
C ALA A 243 27.70 9.74 -4.87
N ILE A 244 27.21 8.87 -3.98
CA ILE A 244 25.83 8.36 -4.06
C ILE A 244 24.82 9.44 -3.69
N LEU A 245 25.01 10.12 -2.56
CA LEU A 245 24.02 11.06 -2.03
C LEU A 245 23.95 12.36 -2.84
N ASN A 246 25.11 12.91 -3.23
CA ASN A 246 25.18 14.24 -3.85
C ASN A 246 25.24 14.20 -5.39
N LYS A 247 25.73 13.11 -5.98
CA LYS A 247 25.92 12.99 -7.43
C LYS A 247 25.06 11.91 -8.09
N GLY A 248 24.26 11.18 -7.31
CA GLY A 248 23.42 10.11 -7.84
C GLY A 248 24.21 8.94 -8.47
N SER A 249 25.48 8.77 -8.10
CA SER A 249 26.34 7.72 -8.64
C SER A 249 25.94 6.33 -8.14
N SER A 250 26.26 5.30 -8.92
CA SER A 250 26.05 3.91 -8.50
C SER A 250 27.12 3.46 -7.50
N LEU A 251 26.75 2.56 -6.59
CA LEU A 251 27.71 1.91 -5.68
C LEU A 251 28.69 1.03 -6.46
N LEU A 252 29.98 1.30 -6.29
CA LEU A 252 31.07 0.48 -6.82
C LEU A 252 31.68 -0.36 -5.68
N ALA A 253 32.14 -1.56 -6.01
CA ALA A 253 32.75 -2.48 -5.03
C ALA A 253 33.94 -1.87 -4.27
N ILE A 254 34.70 -0.95 -4.90
CA ILE A 254 35.85 -0.27 -4.29
C ILE A 254 35.44 0.66 -3.12
N GLY A 255 34.19 1.16 -3.12
CA GLY A 255 33.67 2.00 -2.04
C GLY A 255 33.06 1.21 -0.87
N VAL A 256 33.01 -0.13 -0.97
CA VAL A 256 32.45 -0.98 0.09
C VAL A 256 33.54 -1.34 1.10
N THR A 257 33.31 -1.01 2.36
CA THR A 257 34.25 -1.27 3.45
C THR A 257 33.90 -2.52 4.26
N LYS A 258 32.61 -2.90 4.28
CA LYS A 258 32.11 -4.09 4.99
C LYS A 258 30.73 -4.48 4.43
N ILE A 259 30.42 -5.77 4.44
CA ILE A 259 29.11 -6.35 4.11
C ILE A 259 28.53 -7.04 5.34
#